data_54aed5c0878670fa481c60522eeb5e36
#
_entry.id   54aed5c0878670fa481c60522eeb5e36
#
_cell.length_a   1.000
_cell.length_b   1.000
_cell.length_c   1.000
_cell.angle_alpha   90.00
_cell.angle_beta   90.00
_cell.angle_gamma   90.00
#
_symmetry.space_group_name_H-M   'P 1'
#
loop_
_entity.id
_entity.type
_entity.pdbx_description
1 polymer ?
#
loop_
_entity_poly.entity_id
_entity_poly.type
_entity_poly.pdbx_seq_one_letter_code
_entity_poly.pdbx_strand_id
1 'polypeptide(L)'
;MIINDDSTNEMNLDMNIDMNNNMNKDIYGIKIHDKTKQKSSDNNSNIDKNAKPEEVKYEKELGFLTNAKKHFKMNFSYYAIFLVSVIILGILDKNIYVALLTFLVLHFWSYFSHKITHNFPSFMIFHDYHHNSEINKEWYSILIETLTNLITRSGGILIFFNLLIQKYYGYQILNNYVVLLYALLYTSVHMINFHNMNMPTHVNHHTDLSKNIGPDLIDMLFGSKLEGDDIEDLNHSSINILIITVLVILSKNTKFDIVKYIVKLMKSMKL
;
A
#
# COMPACT_ATOMS: atom_id res chain seq x y z
N MET A 1 -3.53 73.25 1.25
CA MET A 1 -2.35 72.56 1.77
C MET A 1 -2.60 71.08 1.52
N ILE A 2 -2.11 70.63 0.38
CA ILE A 2 -2.32 69.25 -0.16
C ILE A 2 -1.07 68.48 0.22
N ILE A 3 -1.22 67.40 0.95
CA ILE A 3 -0.16 66.45 1.22
C ILE A 3 -0.56 65.16 0.51
N ASN A 4 0.09 64.89 -0.60
CA ASN A 4 0.13 63.58 -1.26
C ASN A 4 1.09 62.71 -0.47
N ASP A 5 0.65 61.53 -0.11
CA ASP A 5 1.52 60.45 0.34
C ASP A 5 1.13 59.16 -0.40
N ASP A 6 1.75 59.00 -1.58
CA ASP A 6 1.75 57.77 -2.36
C ASP A 6 2.97 56.95 -1.97
N SER A 7 2.78 55.90 -1.18
CA SER A 7 3.76 54.82 -1.06
C SER A 7 3.07 53.50 -0.89
N THR A 8 2.48 53.01 -1.98
CA THR A 8 2.12 51.59 -2.12
C THR A 8 3.39 50.80 -2.42
N ASN A 9 3.94 50.19 -1.40
CA ASN A 9 4.95 49.13 -1.53
C ASN A 9 4.33 47.92 -2.18
N GLU A 10 4.56 47.72 -3.45
CA GLU A 10 4.45 46.42 -4.11
C GLU A 10 5.52 45.51 -3.55
N MET A 11 5.13 44.69 -2.61
CA MET A 11 5.92 43.55 -2.13
C MET A 11 5.74 42.43 -3.14
N ASN A 12 6.67 42.37 -4.10
CA ASN A 12 6.78 41.30 -5.08
C ASN A 12 6.90 39.96 -4.36
N LEU A 13 5.91 39.13 -4.57
CA LEU A 13 5.84 37.73 -4.15
C LEU A 13 6.60 36.83 -5.13
N ASP A 14 7.92 37.05 -5.26
CA ASP A 14 8.83 36.13 -5.95
C ASP A 14 9.48 35.16 -4.95
N MET A 15 8.65 34.41 -4.26
CA MET A 15 9.08 33.33 -3.37
C MET A 15 8.36 32.04 -3.74
N ASN A 16 8.60 31.51 -4.94
CA ASN A 16 7.97 30.22 -5.24
C ASN A 16 8.56 29.44 -6.43
N ILE A 17 9.87 29.27 -6.54
CA ILE A 17 10.40 28.25 -7.49
C ILE A 17 11.62 27.48 -6.96
N ASP A 18 12.35 27.96 -5.95
CA ASP A 18 13.58 27.29 -5.52
C ASP A 18 13.45 26.35 -4.30
N MET A 19 12.30 26.28 -3.62
CA MET A 19 12.14 25.37 -2.46
C MET A 19 11.97 23.89 -2.83
N ASN A 20 11.56 23.57 -4.04
CA ASN A 20 11.32 22.16 -4.41
C ASN A 20 12.59 21.40 -4.86
N ASN A 21 13.68 22.09 -5.21
CA ASN A 21 14.90 21.42 -5.65
C ASN A 21 15.95 21.22 -4.54
N ASN A 22 15.88 21.97 -3.44
CA ASN A 22 16.80 21.81 -2.32
C ASN A 22 16.28 20.94 -1.18
N MET A 23 14.97 20.75 -1.04
CA MET A 23 14.40 19.88 -0.02
C MET A 23 14.68 18.38 -0.25
N ASN A 24 14.98 17.98 -1.49
CA ASN A 24 15.22 16.58 -1.83
C ASN A 24 16.68 16.10 -1.64
N LYS A 25 17.63 16.97 -1.29
CA LYS A 25 19.04 16.56 -1.17
C LYS A 25 19.54 16.34 0.26
N ASP A 26 18.92 16.95 1.25
CA ASP A 26 19.46 16.95 2.62
C ASP A 26 18.66 16.11 3.63
N ILE A 27 17.47 15.60 3.27
CA ILE A 27 16.62 14.82 4.18
C ILE A 27 17.04 13.32 4.26
N TYR A 28 17.72 12.83 3.22
CA TYR A 28 18.13 11.43 3.18
C TYR A 28 19.64 11.31 3.13
N GLY A 29 20.29 11.28 4.29
CA GLY A 29 21.74 11.05 4.43
C GLY A 29 22.22 9.67 3.96
N ILE A 30 21.72 9.17 2.85
CA ILE A 30 22.13 7.90 2.24
C ILE A 30 23.19 8.18 1.18
N LYS A 31 24.46 7.88 1.53
CA LYS A 31 25.53 7.80 0.53
C LYS A 31 25.21 6.66 -0.42
N ILE A 32 24.84 7.01 -1.65
CA ILE A 32 24.70 6.05 -2.76
C ILE A 32 26.10 5.51 -3.07
N HIS A 33 26.37 4.28 -2.64
CA HIS A 33 27.54 3.56 -3.11
C HIS A 33 27.33 3.13 -4.57
N ASP A 34 28.05 3.81 -5.44
CA ASP A 34 28.17 3.50 -6.87
C ASP A 34 28.80 2.10 -7.04
N LYS A 35 27.99 1.08 -7.30
CA LYS A 35 28.42 -0.27 -7.62
C LYS A 35 28.57 -0.42 -9.14
N THR A 36 29.52 0.29 -9.73
CA THR A 36 29.98 -0.03 -11.09
C THR A 36 31.17 -0.99 -11.04
N LYS A 37 30.96 -2.14 -11.65
CA LYS A 37 31.96 -3.12 -12.19
C LYS A 37 32.74 -3.97 -11.20
N GLN A 38 32.27 -5.22 -11.09
CA GLN A 38 33.25 -6.34 -11.11
C GLN A 38 32.68 -7.51 -11.91
N LYS A 39 33.17 -7.63 -13.14
CA LYS A 39 33.14 -8.89 -13.90
C LYS A 39 34.31 -9.75 -13.38
N SER A 40 34.02 -10.89 -12.80
CA SER A 40 34.99 -11.97 -12.73
C SER A 40 34.30 -13.27 -13.15
N SER A 41 34.81 -13.80 -14.24
CA SER A 41 34.58 -15.15 -14.70
C SER A 41 35.30 -16.10 -13.76
N ASP A 42 34.58 -17.01 -13.12
CA ASP A 42 35.15 -18.29 -12.71
C ASP A 42 34.04 -19.37 -12.75
N ASN A 43 34.23 -20.26 -13.70
CA ASN A 43 33.48 -21.52 -13.78
C ASN A 43 33.97 -22.46 -12.69
N ASN A 44 33.14 -22.70 -11.69
CA ASN A 44 33.26 -23.88 -10.86
C ASN A 44 31.88 -24.37 -10.41
N SER A 45 31.44 -25.49 -10.97
CA SER A 45 30.21 -26.19 -10.70
C SER A 45 30.27 -26.89 -9.34
N ASN A 46 29.94 -26.17 -8.28
CA ASN A 46 29.49 -26.74 -7.00
C ASN A 46 28.04 -26.35 -6.77
N ILE A 47 27.15 -27.32 -6.81
CA ILE A 47 25.72 -27.13 -6.45
C ILE A 47 25.69 -26.76 -4.98
N ASP A 48 25.67 -25.47 -4.72
CA ASP A 48 25.54 -24.89 -3.38
C ASP A 48 24.11 -25.10 -2.89
N LYS A 49 23.97 -25.92 -1.86
CA LYS A 49 22.65 -26.18 -1.20
C LYS A 49 22.06 -24.96 -0.49
N ASN A 50 22.72 -23.81 -0.58
CA ASN A 50 22.29 -22.49 -0.08
C ASN A 50 21.98 -21.51 -1.20
N ALA A 51 21.62 -21.98 -2.40
CA ALA A 51 21.19 -21.10 -3.47
C ALA A 51 20.02 -20.22 -2.97
N LYS A 52 20.26 -18.92 -2.83
CA LYS A 52 19.19 -17.94 -2.65
C LYS A 52 18.16 -18.15 -3.76
N PRO A 53 16.85 -18.02 -3.45
CA PRO A 53 15.84 -18.05 -4.50
C PRO A 53 16.26 -17.11 -5.62
N GLU A 54 16.14 -17.57 -6.85
CA GLU A 54 16.49 -16.77 -8.03
C GLU A 54 15.65 -15.49 -8.00
N GLU A 55 16.32 -14.34 -7.88
CA GLU A 55 15.66 -13.05 -7.85
C GLU A 55 15.00 -12.78 -9.21
N VAL A 56 13.69 -12.64 -9.23
CA VAL A 56 12.93 -12.37 -10.45
C VAL A 56 12.85 -10.85 -10.64
N LYS A 57 13.58 -10.34 -11.63
CA LYS A 57 13.62 -8.89 -11.90
C LYS A 57 12.45 -8.43 -12.79
N TYR A 58 11.98 -7.22 -12.53
CA TYR A 58 11.07 -6.50 -13.42
C TYR A 58 11.86 -5.89 -14.57
N GLU A 59 11.44 -6.19 -15.78
CA GLU A 59 12.04 -5.69 -17.01
C GLU A 59 10.98 -4.96 -17.82
N LYS A 60 11.07 -3.64 -17.89
CA LYS A 60 10.08 -2.80 -18.58
C LYS A 60 9.90 -3.18 -20.04
N GLU A 61 11.00 -3.57 -20.70
CA GLU A 61 11.00 -3.98 -22.12
C GLU A 61 10.16 -5.21 -22.39
N LEU A 62 10.00 -6.12 -21.41
CA LEU A 62 9.18 -7.32 -21.57
C LEU A 62 7.67 -7.05 -21.60
N GLY A 63 7.27 -5.84 -21.23
CA GLY A 63 5.88 -5.42 -21.17
C GLY A 63 5.08 -6.04 -20.00
N PHE A 64 3.89 -5.47 -19.76
CA PHE A 64 3.05 -5.82 -18.61
C PHE A 64 2.70 -7.31 -18.53
N LEU A 65 2.22 -7.93 -19.61
CA LEU A 65 1.71 -9.32 -19.56
C LEU A 65 2.81 -10.32 -19.17
N THR A 66 4.04 -10.14 -19.67
CA THR A 66 5.14 -11.04 -19.34
C THR A 66 5.56 -10.91 -17.88
N ASN A 67 5.68 -9.67 -17.39
CA ASN A 67 6.01 -9.42 -15.99
C ASN A 67 4.89 -9.89 -15.05
N ALA A 68 3.62 -9.64 -15.39
CA ALA A 68 2.48 -10.13 -14.63
C ALA A 68 2.48 -11.67 -14.55
N LYS A 69 2.81 -12.37 -15.65
CA LYS A 69 2.94 -13.83 -15.65
C LYS A 69 4.06 -14.31 -14.73
N LYS A 70 5.24 -13.63 -14.73
CA LYS A 70 6.33 -13.92 -13.79
C LYS A 70 5.82 -13.73 -12.34
N HIS A 71 5.17 -12.60 -12.06
CA HIS A 71 4.62 -12.26 -10.76
C HIS A 71 3.59 -13.28 -10.25
N PHE A 72 2.60 -13.66 -11.08
CA PHE A 72 1.62 -14.67 -10.70
C PHE A 72 2.22 -16.06 -10.51
N LYS A 73 3.19 -16.44 -11.34
CA LYS A 73 3.90 -17.71 -11.18
C LYS A 73 4.64 -17.78 -9.85
N MET A 74 5.35 -16.70 -9.51
CA MET A 74 6.10 -16.61 -8.26
C MET A 74 5.17 -16.59 -7.05
N ASN A 75 4.08 -15.83 -7.13
CA ASN A 75 3.13 -15.59 -6.01
C ASN A 75 1.86 -16.46 -6.07
N PHE A 76 1.94 -17.62 -6.73
CA PHE A 76 0.77 -18.47 -6.96
C PHE A 76 0.07 -18.87 -5.66
N SER A 77 0.82 -19.29 -4.64
CA SER A 77 0.25 -19.72 -3.35
C SER A 77 -0.47 -18.56 -2.65
N TYR A 78 0.12 -17.38 -2.66
CA TYR A 78 -0.49 -16.18 -2.09
C TYR A 78 -1.84 -15.88 -2.75
N TYR A 79 -1.88 -15.80 -4.09
CA TYR A 79 -3.12 -15.48 -4.82
C TYR A 79 -4.17 -16.58 -4.70
N ALA A 80 -3.78 -17.85 -4.74
CA ALA A 80 -4.70 -18.97 -4.59
C ALA A 80 -5.38 -18.95 -3.22
N ILE A 81 -4.61 -18.81 -2.14
CA ILE A 81 -5.15 -18.74 -0.78
C ILE A 81 -6.02 -17.51 -0.60
N PHE A 82 -5.60 -16.35 -1.13
CA PHE A 82 -6.38 -15.13 -1.02
C PHE A 82 -7.70 -15.23 -1.76
N LEU A 83 -7.70 -15.73 -3.00
CA LEU A 83 -8.92 -15.93 -3.78
C LEU A 83 -9.89 -16.89 -3.10
N VAL A 84 -9.39 -18.01 -2.57
CA VAL A 84 -10.21 -18.97 -1.80
C VAL A 84 -10.83 -18.29 -0.57
N SER A 85 -10.06 -17.48 0.15
CA SER A 85 -10.56 -16.71 1.30
C SER A 85 -11.68 -15.75 0.92
N VAL A 86 -11.53 -15.02 -0.19
CA VAL A 86 -12.55 -14.10 -0.73
C VAL A 86 -13.81 -14.87 -1.13
N ILE A 87 -13.67 -16.03 -1.78
CA ILE A 87 -14.81 -16.89 -2.16
C ILE A 87 -15.55 -17.39 -0.91
N ILE A 88 -14.83 -17.86 0.11
CA ILE A 88 -15.44 -18.32 1.38
C ILE A 88 -16.25 -17.17 2.01
N LEU A 89 -15.68 -15.98 2.12
CA LEU A 89 -16.38 -14.82 2.68
C LEU A 89 -17.58 -14.40 1.81
N GLY A 90 -17.47 -14.52 0.49
CA GLY A 90 -18.57 -14.29 -0.44
C GLY A 90 -19.71 -15.28 -0.29
N ILE A 91 -19.42 -16.57 -0.06
CA ILE A 91 -20.42 -17.61 0.23
C ILE A 91 -21.11 -17.31 1.56
N LEU A 92 -20.34 -17.00 2.61
CA LEU A 92 -20.86 -16.68 3.94
C LEU A 92 -21.74 -15.42 3.94
N ASP A 93 -21.53 -14.52 3.00
CA ASP A 93 -22.31 -13.29 2.83
C ASP A 93 -23.35 -13.40 1.69
N LYS A 94 -23.51 -14.60 1.13
CA LYS A 94 -24.47 -14.95 0.06
C LYS A 94 -24.33 -14.16 -1.24
N ASN A 95 -23.15 -13.55 -1.48
CA ASN A 95 -22.87 -12.81 -2.70
C ASN A 95 -21.40 -12.88 -3.11
N ILE A 96 -21.04 -13.95 -3.85
CA ILE A 96 -19.68 -14.18 -4.33
C ILE A 96 -19.27 -13.09 -5.33
N TYR A 97 -20.17 -12.63 -6.21
CA TYR A 97 -19.83 -11.64 -7.23
C TYR A 97 -19.42 -10.30 -6.61
N VAL A 98 -20.15 -9.85 -5.59
CA VAL A 98 -19.77 -8.64 -4.83
C VAL A 98 -18.45 -8.85 -4.09
N ALA A 99 -18.19 -10.04 -3.56
CA ALA A 99 -16.91 -10.34 -2.91
C ALA A 99 -15.73 -10.27 -3.88
N LEU A 100 -15.85 -10.87 -5.07
CA LEU A 100 -14.83 -10.82 -6.11
C LEU A 100 -14.62 -9.41 -6.66
N LEU A 101 -15.71 -8.66 -6.89
CA LEU A 101 -15.61 -7.25 -7.29
C LEU A 101 -14.92 -6.41 -6.21
N THR A 102 -15.26 -6.64 -4.94
CA THR A 102 -14.62 -5.94 -3.82
C THR A 102 -13.13 -6.21 -3.79
N PHE A 103 -12.71 -7.45 -3.96
CA PHE A 103 -11.30 -7.83 -4.03
C PHE A 103 -10.55 -7.06 -5.13
N LEU A 104 -11.13 -6.98 -6.31
CA LEU A 104 -10.54 -6.21 -7.42
C LEU A 104 -10.46 -4.72 -7.11
N VAL A 105 -11.55 -4.13 -6.64
CA VAL A 105 -11.63 -2.70 -6.29
C VAL A 105 -10.58 -2.32 -5.25
N LEU A 106 -10.33 -3.16 -4.25
CA LEU A 106 -9.39 -2.88 -3.17
C LEU A 106 -7.93 -2.83 -3.65
N HIS A 107 -7.56 -3.63 -4.65
CA HIS A 107 -6.22 -3.54 -5.24
C HIS A 107 -5.99 -2.19 -5.93
N PHE A 108 -6.98 -1.70 -6.68
CA PHE A 108 -6.89 -0.36 -7.26
C PHE A 108 -6.98 0.74 -6.21
N TRP A 109 -7.84 0.57 -5.20
CA TRP A 109 -7.97 1.52 -4.11
C TRP A 109 -6.66 1.74 -3.38
N SER A 110 -5.96 0.67 -3.01
CA SER A 110 -4.67 0.79 -2.28
C SER A 110 -3.63 1.54 -3.10
N TYR A 111 -3.54 1.30 -4.40
CA TYR A 111 -2.67 2.04 -5.31
C TYR A 111 -3.04 3.53 -5.37
N PHE A 112 -4.29 3.83 -5.70
CA PHE A 112 -4.72 5.22 -5.89
C PHE A 112 -4.71 6.02 -4.59
N SER A 113 -5.13 5.44 -3.47
CA SER A 113 -5.08 6.12 -2.17
C SER A 113 -3.65 6.44 -1.75
N HIS A 114 -2.70 5.54 -1.99
CA HIS A 114 -1.28 5.78 -1.72
C HIS A 114 -0.71 6.87 -2.65
N LYS A 115 -0.98 6.77 -3.95
CA LYS A 115 -0.56 7.78 -4.94
C LYS A 115 -1.13 9.17 -4.63
N ILE A 116 -2.40 9.25 -4.24
CA ILE A 116 -3.03 10.51 -3.81
C ILE A 116 -2.31 11.08 -2.60
N THR A 117 -1.94 10.24 -1.63
CA THR A 117 -1.21 10.69 -0.44
C THR A 117 0.09 11.42 -0.83
N HIS A 118 0.86 10.90 -1.79
CA HIS A 118 2.08 11.57 -2.25
C HIS A 118 1.85 12.84 -3.06
N ASN A 119 0.72 12.93 -3.78
CA ASN A 119 0.44 14.07 -4.65
C ASN A 119 -0.19 15.26 -3.93
N PHE A 120 -0.72 15.08 -2.72
CA PHE A 120 -1.41 16.12 -1.97
C PHE A 120 -0.77 16.33 -0.60
N PRO A 121 -0.08 17.47 -0.36
CA PRO A 121 0.64 17.74 0.89
C PRO A 121 -0.23 17.60 2.15
N SER A 122 -1.51 17.95 2.08
CA SER A 122 -2.43 17.81 3.22
C SER A 122 -2.63 16.35 3.67
N PHE A 123 -2.47 15.40 2.77
CA PHE A 123 -2.55 13.96 3.08
C PHE A 123 -1.21 13.36 3.46
N MET A 124 -0.10 14.04 3.10
CA MET A 124 1.25 13.61 3.46
C MET A 124 1.52 13.66 4.96
N ILE A 125 0.85 14.52 5.73
CA ILE A 125 1.13 14.76 7.16
C ILE A 125 1.26 13.44 7.94
N PHE A 126 0.32 12.50 7.75
CA PHE A 126 0.36 11.20 8.44
C PHE A 126 1.31 10.19 7.77
N HIS A 127 1.63 10.40 6.49
CA HIS A 127 2.53 9.55 5.74
C HIS A 127 4.00 9.92 5.95
N ASP A 128 4.29 11.18 6.25
CA ASP A 128 5.62 11.66 6.57
C ASP A 128 6.24 10.95 7.79
N TYR A 129 5.41 10.53 8.76
CA TYR A 129 5.88 9.72 9.87
C TYR A 129 6.54 8.42 9.42
N HIS A 130 6.02 7.81 8.35
CA HIS A 130 6.56 6.59 7.76
C HIS A 130 7.82 6.87 6.91
N HIS A 131 7.84 7.96 6.14
CA HIS A 131 8.96 8.33 5.27
C HIS A 131 10.13 8.98 5.99
N ASN A 132 9.92 9.55 7.18
CA ASN A 132 10.98 10.20 7.94
C ASN A 132 11.87 9.16 8.63
N SER A 133 13.10 9.00 8.13
CA SER A 133 14.07 8.02 8.64
C SER A 133 14.49 8.23 10.10
N GLU A 134 14.30 9.43 10.66
CA GLU A 134 14.65 9.72 12.05
C GLU A 134 13.61 9.18 13.04
N ILE A 135 12.32 9.15 12.63
CA ILE A 135 11.21 8.84 13.52
C ILE A 135 10.39 7.61 13.11
N ASN A 136 10.61 7.04 11.92
CA ASN A 136 9.78 5.94 11.40
C ASN A 136 9.83 4.65 12.25
N LYS A 137 10.83 4.50 13.12
CA LYS A 137 10.95 3.38 14.08
C LYS A 137 10.39 3.69 15.46
N GLU A 138 9.97 4.92 15.70
CA GLU A 138 9.36 5.31 16.95
C GLU A 138 7.94 4.70 17.08
N TRP A 139 7.57 4.28 18.29
CA TRP A 139 6.30 3.58 18.53
C TRP A 139 5.07 4.36 18.05
N TYR A 140 5.08 5.69 18.23
CA TYR A 140 3.97 6.56 17.78
C TYR A 140 3.90 6.65 16.26
N SER A 141 5.05 6.66 15.57
CA SER A 141 5.12 6.64 14.11
C SER A 141 4.55 5.33 13.57
N ILE A 142 4.97 4.20 14.14
CA ILE A 142 4.44 2.87 13.81
C ILE A 142 2.93 2.81 14.05
N LEU A 143 2.43 3.38 15.14
CA LEU A 143 0.99 3.41 15.43
C LEU A 143 0.22 4.25 14.40
N ILE A 144 0.71 5.46 14.08
CA ILE A 144 0.10 6.35 13.07
C ILE A 144 0.08 5.67 11.71
N GLU A 145 1.20 5.08 11.30
CA GLU A 145 1.30 4.33 10.05
C GLU A 145 0.31 3.15 10.01
N THR A 146 0.26 2.35 11.08
CA THR A 146 -0.67 1.23 11.20
C THR A 146 -2.13 1.68 11.03
N LEU A 147 -2.53 2.75 11.72
CA LEU A 147 -3.89 3.29 11.62
C LEU A 147 -4.18 3.88 10.23
N THR A 148 -3.21 4.59 9.64
CA THR A 148 -3.33 5.16 8.29
C THR A 148 -3.47 4.05 7.26
N ASN A 149 -2.65 3.00 7.34
CA ASN A 149 -2.75 1.85 6.45
C ASN A 149 -4.10 1.14 6.62
N LEU A 150 -4.53 0.86 7.86
CA LEU A 150 -5.78 0.16 8.15
C LEU A 150 -7.02 0.93 7.66
N ILE A 151 -7.06 2.24 7.86
CA ILE A 151 -8.24 3.06 7.59
C ILE A 151 -8.27 3.53 6.13
N THR A 152 -7.17 4.09 5.62
CA THR A 152 -7.17 4.78 4.33
C THR A 152 -6.65 3.91 3.19
N ARG A 153 -5.41 3.44 3.26
CA ARG A 153 -4.76 2.76 2.12
C ARG A 153 -5.34 1.39 1.83
N SER A 154 -5.62 0.62 2.84
CA SER A 154 -6.25 -0.69 2.69
C SER A 154 -7.75 -0.62 2.38
N GLY A 155 -8.34 0.57 2.44
CA GLY A 155 -9.76 0.77 2.19
C GLY A 155 -10.67 0.48 3.39
N GLY A 156 -10.15 0.40 4.63
CA GLY A 156 -10.99 0.19 5.82
C GLY A 156 -12.12 1.20 5.96
N ILE A 157 -11.89 2.46 5.56
CA ILE A 157 -12.90 3.52 5.50
C ILE A 157 -14.08 3.18 4.56
N LEU A 158 -13.87 2.31 3.56
CA LEU A 158 -14.91 1.91 2.62
C LEU A 158 -16.03 1.11 3.29
N ILE A 159 -15.76 0.45 4.44
CA ILE A 159 -16.82 -0.18 5.23
C ILE A 159 -17.84 0.86 5.66
N PHE A 160 -17.37 2.00 6.16
CA PHE A 160 -18.26 3.09 6.60
C PHE A 160 -19.09 3.63 5.43
N PHE A 161 -18.47 3.94 4.30
CA PHE A 161 -19.19 4.43 3.11
C PHE A 161 -20.16 3.38 2.55
N ASN A 162 -19.77 2.11 2.51
CA ASN A 162 -20.63 1.03 2.04
C ASN A 162 -21.88 0.86 2.94
N LEU A 163 -21.70 1.00 4.27
CA LEU A 163 -22.82 0.97 5.22
C LEU A 163 -23.73 2.19 5.08
N LEU A 164 -23.20 3.38 4.78
CA LEU A 164 -24.02 4.55 4.44
C LEU A 164 -24.85 4.30 3.18
N ILE A 165 -24.24 3.79 2.12
CA ILE A 165 -24.93 3.44 0.87
C ILE A 165 -26.03 2.41 1.14
N GLN A 166 -25.74 1.38 1.92
CA GLN A 166 -26.72 0.38 2.31
C GLN A 166 -27.90 1.00 3.10
N LYS A 167 -27.60 1.94 3.98
CA LYS A 167 -28.63 2.61 4.77
C LYS A 167 -29.57 3.46 3.90
N TYR A 168 -29.03 4.23 2.94
CA TYR A 168 -29.81 5.17 2.14
C TYR A 168 -30.46 4.55 0.90
N TYR A 169 -29.80 3.55 0.30
CA TYR A 169 -30.21 2.96 -0.97
C TYR A 169 -30.67 1.50 -0.87
N GLY A 170 -30.48 0.85 0.30
CA GLY A 170 -30.95 -0.52 0.55
C GLY A 170 -30.04 -1.64 -0.01
N TYR A 171 -28.94 -1.33 -0.67
CA TYR A 171 -28.02 -2.34 -1.24
C TYR A 171 -26.56 -2.08 -0.85
N GLN A 172 -25.79 -3.15 -0.83
CA GLN A 172 -24.33 -3.10 -0.63
C GLN A 172 -23.63 -3.15 -1.99
N ILE A 173 -22.63 -2.27 -2.18
CA ILE A 173 -21.76 -2.28 -3.36
C ILE A 173 -20.46 -3.04 -3.11
N LEU A 174 -20.05 -3.21 -1.86
CA LEU A 174 -18.86 -3.93 -1.43
C LEU A 174 -19.20 -4.98 -0.38
N ASN A 175 -18.42 -6.06 -0.32
CA ASN A 175 -18.49 -7.04 0.77
C ASN A 175 -17.64 -6.54 1.95
N ASN A 176 -18.27 -6.16 3.05
CA ASN A 176 -17.60 -5.57 4.22
C ASN A 176 -16.57 -6.50 4.86
N TYR A 177 -16.78 -7.82 4.82
CA TYR A 177 -15.83 -8.78 5.38
C TYR A 177 -14.61 -9.00 4.49
N VAL A 178 -14.76 -8.87 3.15
CA VAL A 178 -13.62 -8.83 2.22
C VAL A 178 -12.83 -7.53 2.40
N VAL A 179 -13.51 -6.38 2.62
CA VAL A 179 -12.81 -5.13 2.96
C VAL A 179 -12.03 -5.30 4.26
N LEU A 180 -12.63 -5.88 5.30
CA LEU A 180 -11.96 -6.12 6.58
C LEU A 180 -10.76 -7.08 6.43
N LEU A 181 -10.92 -8.18 5.68
CA LEU A 181 -9.82 -9.11 5.37
C LEU A 181 -8.66 -8.36 4.70
N TYR A 182 -8.98 -7.60 3.64
CA TYR A 182 -7.97 -6.86 2.89
C TYR A 182 -7.29 -5.80 3.74
N ALA A 183 -8.05 -5.07 4.56
CA ALA A 183 -7.54 -4.02 5.43
C ALA A 183 -6.51 -4.57 6.44
N LEU A 184 -6.84 -5.67 7.10
CA LEU A 184 -5.93 -6.33 8.04
C LEU A 184 -4.72 -6.93 7.33
N LEU A 185 -4.93 -7.57 6.17
CA LEU A 185 -3.85 -8.18 5.41
C LEU A 185 -2.87 -7.13 4.87
N TYR A 186 -3.37 -6.11 4.17
CA TYR A 186 -2.54 -5.03 3.63
C TYR A 186 -1.69 -4.39 4.74
N THR A 187 -2.32 -4.04 5.86
CA THR A 187 -1.62 -3.43 6.98
C THR A 187 -0.54 -4.35 7.55
N SER A 188 -0.85 -5.63 7.79
CA SER A 188 0.12 -6.58 8.34
C SER A 188 1.28 -6.84 7.38
N VAL A 189 1.02 -7.02 6.08
CA VAL A 189 2.05 -7.24 5.07
C VAL A 189 2.94 -6.01 4.93
N HIS A 190 2.34 -4.81 4.86
CA HIS A 190 3.09 -3.57 4.78
C HIS A 190 4.04 -3.39 5.98
N MET A 191 3.53 -3.62 7.20
CA MET A 191 4.33 -3.51 8.42
C MET A 191 5.47 -4.54 8.46
N ILE A 192 5.22 -5.78 8.04
CA ILE A 192 6.24 -6.84 7.98
C ILE A 192 7.30 -6.48 6.94
N ASN A 193 6.89 -6.10 5.74
CA ASN A 193 7.80 -5.80 4.63
C ASN A 193 8.71 -4.61 4.95
N PHE A 194 8.17 -3.59 5.61
CA PHE A 194 8.93 -2.40 5.97
C PHE A 194 9.79 -2.59 7.23
N HIS A 195 9.15 -2.90 8.36
CA HIS A 195 9.86 -2.89 9.65
C HIS A 195 10.70 -4.15 9.92
N ASN A 196 10.29 -5.31 9.37
CA ASN A 196 10.95 -6.57 9.67
C ASN A 196 11.87 -7.05 8.56
N MET A 197 11.47 -6.89 7.29
CA MET A 197 12.18 -7.48 6.15
C MET A 197 13.03 -6.47 5.37
N ASN A 198 12.79 -5.16 5.50
CA ASN A 198 13.44 -4.12 4.71
C ASN A 198 13.41 -4.46 3.20
N MET A 199 12.22 -4.77 2.67
CA MET A 199 12.07 -5.19 1.28
C MET A 199 12.62 -4.13 0.32
N PRO A 200 13.49 -4.50 -0.65
CA PRO A 200 14.15 -3.53 -1.53
C PRO A 200 13.16 -2.65 -2.30
N THR A 201 12.04 -3.23 -2.77
CA THR A 201 10.99 -2.48 -3.47
C THR A 201 10.43 -1.34 -2.62
N HIS A 202 10.22 -1.60 -1.33
CA HIS A 202 9.72 -0.60 -0.39
C HIS A 202 10.79 0.45 -0.05
N VAL A 203 12.04 0.03 0.16
CA VAL A 203 13.17 0.95 0.38
C VAL A 203 13.35 1.89 -0.82
N ASN A 204 13.26 1.36 -2.03
CA ASN A 204 13.36 2.14 -3.26
C ASN A 204 12.20 3.13 -3.43
N HIS A 205 10.99 2.78 -2.94
CA HIS A 205 9.87 3.71 -2.86
C HIS A 205 10.18 4.95 -1.99
N HIS A 206 10.89 4.76 -0.88
CA HIS A 206 11.30 5.89 -0.02
C HIS A 206 12.34 6.82 -0.69
N THR A 207 13.04 6.34 -1.72
CA THR A 207 13.99 7.17 -2.49
C THR A 207 13.35 7.84 -3.71
N ASP A 208 12.33 7.22 -4.30
CA ASP A 208 11.53 7.77 -5.41
C ASP A 208 10.04 7.52 -5.13
N LEU A 209 9.36 8.54 -4.59
CA LEU A 209 7.94 8.48 -4.22
C LEU A 209 6.99 8.25 -5.40
N SER A 210 7.48 8.36 -6.63
CA SER A 210 6.70 8.10 -7.86
C SER A 210 6.74 6.62 -8.27
N LYS A 211 7.61 5.82 -7.65
CA LYS A 211 7.85 4.42 -7.98
C LYS A 211 7.45 3.49 -6.85
N ASN A 212 7.15 2.23 -7.21
CA ASN A 212 6.82 1.16 -6.26
C ASN A 212 5.76 1.57 -5.23
N ILE A 213 4.69 2.21 -5.72
CA ILE A 213 3.58 2.72 -4.88
C ILE A 213 2.82 1.54 -4.23
N GLY A 214 2.80 0.37 -4.93
CA GLY A 214 2.11 -0.85 -4.51
C GLY A 214 0.59 -0.83 -4.71
N PRO A 215 -0.05 -1.99 -4.88
CA PRO A 215 0.54 -3.33 -5.01
C PRO A 215 1.35 -3.52 -6.30
N ASP A 216 2.34 -4.38 -6.25
CA ASP A 216 3.35 -4.60 -7.30
C ASP A 216 2.75 -4.81 -8.70
N LEU A 217 1.68 -5.63 -8.80
CA LEU A 217 0.99 -5.89 -10.05
C LEU A 217 0.33 -4.62 -10.64
N ILE A 218 -0.15 -3.73 -9.78
CA ILE A 218 -0.77 -2.46 -10.18
C ILE A 218 0.31 -1.45 -10.59
N ASP A 219 1.46 -1.46 -9.93
CA ASP A 219 2.64 -0.68 -10.35
C ASP A 219 3.10 -1.08 -11.76
N MET A 220 3.15 -2.39 -12.06
CA MET A 220 3.47 -2.88 -13.39
C MET A 220 2.43 -2.42 -14.44
N LEU A 221 1.15 -2.44 -14.09
CA LEU A 221 0.07 -2.02 -14.97
C LEU A 221 0.14 -0.53 -15.31
N PHE A 222 0.44 0.32 -14.33
CA PHE A 222 0.50 1.78 -14.49
C PHE A 222 1.91 2.31 -14.80
N GLY A 223 2.93 1.45 -14.90
CA GLY A 223 4.30 1.84 -15.22
C GLY A 223 5.03 2.57 -14.08
N SER A 224 4.52 2.44 -12.84
CA SER A 224 5.16 2.96 -11.63
C SER A 224 6.12 1.96 -10.98
N LYS A 225 6.21 0.72 -11.44
CA LYS A 225 7.27 -0.21 -11.01
C LYS A 225 8.64 0.29 -11.45
N LEU A 226 9.61 0.29 -10.53
CA LEU A 226 10.99 0.67 -10.85
C LEU A 226 11.65 -0.42 -11.67
N GLU A 227 12.31 -0.05 -12.78
CA GLU A 227 13.00 -0.97 -13.67
C GLU A 227 14.24 -1.55 -12.97
N GLY A 228 14.43 -2.85 -13.13
CA GLY A 228 15.52 -3.59 -12.48
C GLY A 228 15.26 -3.97 -11.03
N ASP A 229 14.16 -3.51 -10.44
CA ASP A 229 13.74 -3.95 -9.10
C ASP A 229 13.23 -5.39 -9.12
N ASP A 230 13.28 -6.01 -7.95
CA ASP A 230 12.69 -7.32 -7.77
C ASP A 230 11.16 -7.26 -7.92
N ILE A 231 10.61 -8.32 -8.52
CA ILE A 231 9.19 -8.61 -8.37
C ILE A 231 8.99 -9.10 -6.93
N GLU A 232 8.06 -8.48 -6.23
CA GLU A 232 7.85 -8.74 -4.81
C GLU A 232 7.38 -10.18 -4.56
N ASP A 233 8.09 -10.93 -3.69
CA ASP A 233 7.66 -12.25 -3.22
C ASP A 233 6.68 -12.08 -2.05
N LEU A 234 5.40 -12.40 -2.31
CA LEU A 234 4.31 -12.31 -1.34
C LEU A 234 4.01 -13.63 -0.63
N ASN A 235 4.70 -14.73 -1.01
CA ASN A 235 4.37 -16.06 -0.47
C ASN A 235 4.58 -16.16 1.05
N HIS A 236 5.53 -15.41 1.62
CA HIS A 236 5.71 -15.32 3.06
C HIS A 236 4.46 -14.83 3.79
N SER A 237 3.60 -14.06 3.11
CA SER A 237 2.35 -13.53 3.65
C SER A 237 1.16 -14.49 3.54
N SER A 238 1.34 -15.66 2.91
CA SER A 238 0.26 -16.66 2.74
C SER A 238 -0.33 -17.12 4.07
N ILE A 239 0.50 -17.28 5.10
CA ILE A 239 0.03 -17.67 6.43
C ILE A 239 -0.80 -16.55 7.09
N ASN A 240 -0.44 -15.28 6.84
CA ASN A 240 -1.20 -14.14 7.36
C ASN A 240 -2.62 -14.13 6.78
N ILE A 241 -2.78 -14.47 5.49
CA ILE A 241 -4.11 -14.58 4.87
C ILE A 241 -4.95 -15.61 5.60
N LEU A 242 -4.41 -16.81 5.85
CA LEU A 242 -5.13 -17.87 6.54
C LEU A 242 -5.55 -17.45 7.95
N ILE A 243 -4.63 -16.91 8.74
CA ILE A 243 -4.90 -16.46 10.10
C ILE A 243 -5.97 -15.37 10.10
N ILE A 244 -5.82 -14.34 9.27
CA ILE A 244 -6.76 -13.22 9.22
C ILE A 244 -8.12 -13.68 8.71
N THR A 245 -8.17 -14.59 7.73
CA THR A 245 -9.43 -15.16 7.24
C THR A 245 -10.18 -15.87 8.36
N VAL A 246 -9.49 -16.71 9.13
CA VAL A 246 -10.10 -17.39 10.29
C VAL A 246 -10.60 -16.37 11.32
N LEU A 247 -9.81 -15.34 11.63
CA LEU A 247 -10.22 -14.29 12.58
C LEU A 247 -11.46 -13.52 12.09
N VAL A 248 -11.53 -13.19 10.80
CA VAL A 248 -12.70 -12.51 10.19
C VAL A 248 -13.93 -13.40 10.26
N ILE A 249 -13.82 -14.71 9.95
CA ILE A 249 -14.92 -15.68 10.05
C ILE A 249 -15.39 -15.83 11.50
N LEU A 250 -14.47 -15.96 12.45
CA LEU A 250 -14.79 -16.04 13.87
C LEU A 250 -15.47 -14.75 14.35
N SER A 251 -14.94 -13.58 13.97
CA SER A 251 -15.54 -12.30 14.28
C SER A 251 -16.99 -12.24 13.79
N LYS A 252 -17.24 -12.57 12.51
CA LYS A 252 -18.59 -12.58 11.91
C LYS A 252 -19.60 -13.43 12.68
N ASN A 253 -19.16 -14.58 13.21
CA ASN A 253 -20.02 -15.56 13.86
C ASN A 253 -20.15 -15.37 15.38
N THR A 254 -19.54 -14.35 15.95
CA THR A 254 -19.55 -14.08 17.39
C THR A 254 -20.16 -12.73 17.71
N LYS A 255 -20.27 -12.41 19.02
CA LYS A 255 -20.64 -11.08 19.50
C LYS A 255 -19.59 -10.00 19.23
N PHE A 256 -18.38 -10.39 18.84
CA PHE A 256 -17.27 -9.49 18.50
C PHE A 256 -17.22 -9.14 17.00
N ASP A 257 -18.36 -9.17 16.31
CA ASP A 257 -18.45 -8.79 14.90
C ASP A 257 -18.16 -7.30 14.73
N ILE A 258 -16.96 -7.00 14.19
CA ILE A 258 -16.47 -5.65 13.98
C ILE A 258 -17.41 -4.86 13.06
N VAL A 259 -17.94 -5.49 12.01
CA VAL A 259 -18.84 -4.84 11.05
C VAL A 259 -20.15 -4.46 11.75
N LYS A 260 -20.73 -5.38 12.53
CA LYS A 260 -21.95 -5.09 13.33
C LYS A 260 -21.68 -4.01 14.39
N TYR A 261 -20.48 -3.97 14.98
CA TYR A 261 -20.10 -2.93 15.92
C TYR A 261 -20.09 -1.54 15.25
N ILE A 262 -19.49 -1.43 14.05
CA ILE A 262 -19.51 -0.18 13.26
C ILE A 262 -20.95 0.23 12.94
N VAL A 263 -21.82 -0.72 12.52
CA VAL A 263 -23.24 -0.44 12.29
C VAL A 263 -23.94 0.11 13.55
N LYS A 264 -23.65 -0.49 14.71
CA LYS A 264 -24.21 -0.03 15.99
C LYS A 264 -23.73 1.39 16.33
N LEU A 265 -22.45 1.66 16.11
CA LEU A 265 -21.86 2.99 16.34
C LEU A 265 -22.50 4.04 15.43
N MET A 266 -22.67 3.76 14.13
CA MET A 266 -23.34 4.68 13.19
C MET A 266 -24.78 4.98 13.61
N LYS A 267 -25.51 3.97 14.06
CA LYS A 267 -26.88 4.16 14.59
C LYS A 267 -26.90 5.05 15.83
N SER A 268 -25.90 4.92 16.73
CA SER A 268 -25.83 5.76 17.93
C SER A 268 -25.49 7.22 17.61
N MET A 269 -24.73 7.46 16.54
CA MET A 269 -24.42 8.81 16.04
C MET A 269 -25.56 9.42 15.21
N LYS A 270 -26.68 8.70 15.01
CA LYS A 270 -27.80 9.11 14.15
C LYS A 270 -27.41 9.32 12.68
N LEU A 271 -26.28 8.71 12.26
CA LEU A 271 -25.79 8.68 10.88
C LEU A 271 -26.51 7.60 10.07
#